data_7a5f0e693499503fd9d4fba7953757c7
#
_entry.id   7a5f0e693499503fd9d4fba7953757c7
#
_cell.length_a   1.000
_cell.length_b   1.000
_cell.length_c   1.000
_cell.angle_alpha   90.00
_cell.angle_beta   90.00
_cell.angle_gamma   90.00
#
_symmetry.space_group_name_H-M   'P 1'
#
loop_
_entity.id
_entity.type
_entity.pdbx_description
1 polymer ?
#
loop_
_entity_poly.entity_id
_entity_poly.type
_entity_poly.pdbx_seq_one_letter_code
_entity_poly.pdbx_strand_id
1 'polypeptide(L)'
;MSVYELVFTRGAQSEYAALDGSVRNMVDKGLARLRVRPDEIGKQLSGSLASCRELKFRADGLRVIYRIRNGQVCIVDILAIGQRDRGKVFTDAQRRL
;
A
#
# COMPACT_ATOMS: atom_id res chain seq x y z
N MET A 1 -17.62 -9.79 10.40
CA MET A 1 -16.42 -8.97 10.18
C MET A 1 -16.02 -9.10 8.72
N SER A 2 -15.95 -8.00 8.00
CA SER A 2 -15.56 -8.04 6.60
C SER A 2 -14.04 -8.07 6.46
N VAL A 3 -13.58 -8.85 5.50
CA VAL A 3 -12.17 -8.93 5.15
C VAL A 3 -12.01 -8.36 3.75
N TYR A 4 -11.03 -7.48 3.61
CA TYR A 4 -10.76 -6.85 2.32
C TYR A 4 -9.88 -7.76 1.48
N GLU A 5 -10.12 -7.77 0.18
CA GLU A 5 -9.21 -8.41 -0.77
C GLU A 5 -8.12 -7.44 -1.14
N LEU A 6 -6.89 -7.93 -1.19
CA LEU A 6 -5.75 -7.13 -1.66
C LEU A 6 -5.58 -7.36 -3.15
N VAL A 7 -5.55 -6.27 -3.90
CA VAL A 7 -5.32 -6.32 -5.34
C VAL A 7 -4.09 -5.47 -5.65
N PHE A 8 -3.06 -6.09 -6.16
CA PHE A 8 -1.82 -5.40 -6.49
C PHE A 8 -1.87 -4.90 -7.92
N THR A 9 -1.46 -3.66 -8.15
CA THR A 9 -1.12 -3.23 -9.50
C THR A 9 0.07 -4.05 -9.97
N ARG A 10 0.27 -4.11 -11.28
CA ARG A 10 1.41 -4.84 -11.83
C ARG A 10 2.73 -4.30 -11.28
N GLY A 11 2.86 -2.98 -11.20
CA GLY A 11 4.06 -2.36 -10.64
C GLY A 11 4.27 -2.67 -9.18
N ALA A 12 3.21 -2.65 -8.37
CA ALA A 12 3.31 -2.98 -6.95
C ALA A 12 3.70 -4.44 -6.76
N GLN A 13 3.18 -5.33 -7.59
CA GLN A 13 3.54 -6.74 -7.53
C GLN A 13 5.03 -6.95 -7.79
N SER A 14 5.58 -6.27 -8.80
CA SER A 14 7.02 -6.32 -9.09
C SER A 14 7.84 -5.77 -7.94
N GLU A 15 7.38 -4.68 -7.35
CA GLU A 15 8.07 -4.06 -6.22
C GLU A 15 8.06 -4.96 -5.00
N TYR A 16 6.94 -5.64 -4.75
CA TYR A 16 6.84 -6.59 -3.65
C TYR A 16 7.81 -7.76 -3.87
N ALA A 17 7.85 -8.30 -5.08
CA ALA A 17 8.71 -9.45 -5.40
C ALA A 17 10.20 -9.09 -5.28
N ALA A 18 10.55 -7.83 -5.45
CA ALA A 18 11.94 -7.37 -5.37
C ALA A 18 12.42 -7.14 -3.93
N LEU A 19 11.53 -7.17 -2.95
CA LEU A 19 11.91 -6.99 -1.54
C LEU A 19 12.74 -8.19 -1.08
N ASP A 20 13.75 -7.94 -0.23
CA ASP A 20 14.47 -9.05 0.40
C ASP A 20 13.57 -9.73 1.44
N GLY A 21 13.95 -10.94 1.87
CA GLY A 21 13.09 -11.78 2.69
C GLY A 21 12.67 -11.16 4.01
N SER A 22 13.58 -10.47 4.69
CA SER A 22 13.25 -9.88 5.99
C SER A 22 12.31 -8.69 5.84
N VAL A 23 12.54 -7.86 4.84
CA VAL A 23 11.67 -6.72 4.56
C VAL A 23 10.30 -7.20 4.09
N ARG A 24 10.27 -8.22 3.23
CA ARG A 24 9.01 -8.78 2.77
C ARG A 24 8.16 -9.32 3.91
N ASN A 25 8.79 -9.99 4.88
CA ASN A 25 8.06 -10.48 6.06
C ASN A 25 7.40 -9.34 6.82
N MET A 26 8.10 -8.22 6.95
CA MET A 26 7.55 -7.05 7.61
C MET A 26 6.37 -6.46 6.84
N VAL A 27 6.53 -6.36 5.53
CA VAL A 27 5.47 -5.87 4.64
C VAL A 27 4.27 -6.82 4.71
N ASP A 28 4.49 -8.13 4.72
CA ASP A 28 3.40 -9.12 4.81
C ASP A 28 2.55 -8.90 6.06
N LYS A 29 3.18 -8.59 7.19
CA LYS A 29 2.44 -8.31 8.43
C LYS A 29 1.57 -7.06 8.27
N GLY A 30 2.10 -6.03 7.62
CA GLY A 30 1.33 -4.82 7.34
C GLY A 30 0.17 -5.09 6.38
N LEU A 31 0.42 -5.87 5.35
CA LEU A 31 -0.63 -6.24 4.38
C LEU A 31 -1.74 -7.04 5.05
N ALA A 32 -1.39 -7.94 5.97
CA ALA A 32 -2.39 -8.68 6.74
C ALA A 32 -3.29 -7.75 7.55
N ARG A 33 -2.73 -6.70 8.12
CA ARG A 33 -3.50 -5.70 8.85
C ARG A 33 -4.40 -4.88 7.92
N LEU A 34 -3.93 -4.60 6.71
CA LEU A 34 -4.74 -3.88 5.71
C LEU A 34 -5.97 -4.67 5.29
N ARG A 35 -5.93 -5.99 5.36
CA ARG A 35 -7.10 -6.81 5.03
C ARG A 35 -8.22 -6.66 6.05
N VAL A 36 -7.91 -6.20 7.25
CA VAL A 36 -8.89 -6.11 8.33
C VAL A 36 -9.27 -4.66 8.63
N ARG A 37 -8.28 -3.76 8.66
CA ARG A 37 -8.51 -2.37 9.09
C ARG A 37 -7.80 -1.34 8.20
N PRO A 38 -8.04 -1.36 6.89
CA PRO A 38 -7.31 -0.44 6.01
C PRO A 38 -7.65 1.03 6.26
N ASP A 39 -8.86 1.30 6.78
CA ASP A 39 -9.32 2.65 7.07
C ASP A 39 -8.85 3.18 8.43
N GLU A 40 -8.33 2.30 9.29
CA GLU A 40 -7.87 2.69 10.63
C GLU A 40 -6.36 2.79 10.73
N ILE A 41 -5.64 2.02 9.94
CA ILE A 41 -4.17 2.08 9.92
C ILE A 41 -3.72 2.90 8.72
N GLY A 42 -2.49 3.34 8.76
CA GLY A 42 -1.98 4.18 7.70
C GLY A 42 -2.47 5.62 7.84
N LYS A 43 -2.03 6.46 6.94
CA LYS A 43 -2.30 7.88 6.97
C LYS A 43 -2.92 8.33 5.66
N GLN A 44 -4.00 9.10 5.74
CA GLN A 44 -4.65 9.68 4.58
C GLN A 44 -3.69 10.65 3.88
N LEU A 45 -3.59 10.54 2.57
CA LEU A 45 -2.78 11.44 1.76
C LEU A 45 -3.64 12.59 1.24
N SER A 46 -3.00 13.54 0.56
CA SER A 46 -3.67 14.74 0.07
C SER A 46 -3.29 15.00 -1.38
N GLY A 47 -3.85 16.08 -1.95
CA GLY A 47 -3.55 16.47 -3.33
C GLY A 47 -4.03 15.43 -4.31
N SER A 48 -3.19 15.10 -5.29
CA SER A 48 -3.51 14.13 -6.32
C SER A 48 -3.71 12.71 -5.77
N LEU A 49 -3.24 12.46 -4.54
CA LEU A 49 -3.38 11.18 -3.86
C LEU A 49 -4.43 11.21 -2.74
N ALA A 50 -5.37 12.16 -2.81
CA ALA A 50 -6.38 12.33 -1.75
C ALA A 50 -7.26 11.10 -1.56
N SER A 51 -7.39 10.24 -2.59
CA SER A 51 -8.13 8.99 -2.48
C SER A 51 -7.31 7.85 -1.90
N CYS A 52 -6.05 8.11 -1.55
CA CYS A 52 -5.10 7.08 -1.14
C CYS A 52 -4.65 7.28 0.30
N ARG A 53 -4.05 6.23 0.84
CA ARG A 53 -3.45 6.23 2.17
C ARG A 53 -2.05 5.63 2.06
N GLU A 54 -1.20 5.90 3.03
CA GLU A 54 0.13 5.29 3.10
C GLU A 54 0.30 4.51 4.38
N LEU A 55 0.93 3.35 4.29
CA LEU A 55 1.37 2.57 5.42
C LEU A 55 2.90 2.67 5.49
N LYS A 56 3.41 3.10 6.64
CA LYS A 56 4.84 3.35 6.82
C LYS A 56 5.52 2.19 7.51
N PHE A 57 6.72 1.86 7.04
CA PHE A 57 7.61 0.91 7.68
C PHE A 57 8.89 1.67 8.04
N ARG A 58 8.92 2.20 9.25
CA ARG A 58 9.90 3.22 9.65
C ARG A 58 11.35 2.75 9.58
N ALA A 59 11.59 1.51 9.98
CA ALA A 59 12.95 0.98 10.04
C ALA A 59 13.65 1.00 8.68
N ASP A 60 12.88 0.79 7.60
CA ASP A 60 13.41 0.69 6.25
C ASP A 60 13.10 1.89 5.38
N GLY A 61 12.39 2.88 5.90
CA GLY A 61 11.95 4.02 5.11
C GLY A 61 10.97 3.67 4.01
N LEU A 62 10.38 2.48 4.11
CA LEU A 62 9.50 1.96 3.07
C LEU A 62 8.07 2.46 3.26
N ARG A 63 7.36 2.60 2.15
CA ARG A 63 5.95 3.01 2.13
C ARG A 63 5.16 2.06 1.24
N VAL A 64 3.95 1.74 1.67
CA VAL A 64 2.94 1.07 0.83
C VAL A 64 1.82 2.07 0.61
N ILE A 65 1.58 2.42 -0.64
CA ILE A 65 0.50 3.34 -1.01
C ILE A 65 -0.68 2.50 -1.48
N TYR A 66 -1.85 2.73 -0.90
CA TYR A 66 -3.01 1.92 -1.20
C TYR A 66 -4.27 2.79 -1.27
N ARG A 67 -5.30 2.22 -1.86
CA ARG A 67 -6.61 2.85 -1.99
C ARG A 67 -7.68 1.84 -1.59
N ILE A 68 -8.66 2.28 -0.82
CA ILE A 68 -9.77 1.43 -0.39
C ILE A 68 -10.93 1.63 -1.37
N ARG A 69 -11.47 0.52 -1.86
CA ARG A 69 -12.70 0.54 -2.65
C ARG A 69 -13.75 -0.28 -1.94
N ASN A 70 -14.88 0.36 -1.63
CA ASN A 70 -16.01 -0.30 -0.99
C ASN A 70 -17.12 -0.48 -2.03
N GLY A 71 -17.67 -1.68 -2.08
CA GLY A 71 -18.74 -2.04 -2.99
C GLY A 71 -19.31 -3.36 -2.55
N GLN A 72 -19.76 -4.18 -3.49
CA GLN A 72 -20.20 -5.53 -3.18
C GLN A 72 -19.04 -6.35 -2.60
N VAL A 73 -17.82 -6.08 -3.06
CA VAL A 73 -16.60 -6.65 -2.51
C VAL A 73 -15.75 -5.49 -2.01
N CYS A 74 -15.20 -5.63 -0.81
CA CYS A 74 -14.32 -4.63 -0.24
C CYS A 74 -12.88 -4.91 -0.68
N ILE A 75 -12.25 -3.95 -1.33
CA ILE A 75 -10.95 -4.13 -1.95
C ILE A 75 -9.97 -3.09 -1.44
N VAL A 76 -8.74 -3.53 -1.22
CA VAL A 76 -7.60 -2.64 -1.02
C VAL A 76 -6.69 -2.79 -2.23
N ASP A 77 -6.61 -1.75 -3.05
CA ASP A 77 -5.68 -1.71 -4.18
C ASP A 77 -4.31 -1.31 -3.64
N ILE A 78 -3.32 -2.16 -3.83
CA ILE A 78 -1.94 -1.84 -3.51
C ILE A 78 -1.34 -1.20 -4.76
N LEU A 79 -1.11 0.10 -4.69
CA LEU A 79 -0.71 0.89 -5.86
C LEU A 79 0.80 0.93 -6.05
N ALA A 80 1.55 1.07 -4.96
CA ALA A 80 2.99 1.17 -5.03
C ALA A 80 3.63 0.77 -3.72
N ILE A 81 4.80 0.15 -3.79
CA ILE A 81 5.64 -0.20 -2.65
C ILE A 81 7.04 0.32 -2.96
N GLY A 82 7.57 1.16 -2.09
CA GLY A 82 8.91 1.69 -2.34
C GLY A 82 9.39 2.59 -1.24
N GLN A 83 10.63 3.02 -1.39
CA GLN A 83 11.25 3.95 -0.46
C GLN A 83 10.61 5.32 -0.58
N ARG A 84 10.47 6.00 0.54
CA ARG A 84 10.01 7.38 0.56
C ARG A 84 10.95 8.31 -0.16
N ASP A 85 12.23 7.95 -0.18
CA ASP A 85 13.30 8.80 -0.69
C ASP A 85 12.98 9.29 -2.10
N ARG A 86 13.12 10.60 -2.34
CA ARG A 86 12.87 11.27 -3.61
C ARG A 86 11.41 11.20 -4.08
N GLY A 87 10.51 10.69 -3.26
CA GLY A 87 9.10 10.70 -3.58
C GLY A 87 8.66 9.79 -4.73
N LYS A 88 9.53 8.89 -5.19
CA LYS A 88 9.22 8.03 -6.33
C LYS A 88 8.00 7.16 -6.09
N VAL A 89 7.85 6.63 -4.86
CA VAL A 89 6.71 5.77 -4.53
C VAL A 89 5.38 6.52 -4.69
N PHE A 90 5.35 7.80 -4.37
CA PHE A 90 4.14 8.61 -4.51
C PHE A 90 3.84 8.91 -5.98
N THR A 91 4.87 9.22 -6.76
CA THR A 91 4.72 9.46 -8.20
C THR A 91 4.23 8.19 -8.90
N ASP A 92 4.79 7.05 -8.56
CA ASP A 92 4.38 5.77 -9.14
C ASP A 92 2.92 5.45 -8.79
N ALA A 93 2.52 5.68 -7.54
CA ALA A 93 1.15 5.45 -7.12
C ALA A 93 0.19 6.35 -7.91
N GLN A 94 0.55 7.62 -8.09
CA GLN A 94 -0.27 8.58 -8.83
C GLN A 94 -0.50 8.12 -10.27
N ARG A 95 0.55 7.61 -10.92
CA ARG A 95 0.44 7.12 -12.30
C ARG A 95 -0.42 5.86 -12.42
N ARG A 96 -0.56 5.11 -11.33
CA ARG A 96 -1.27 3.84 -11.31
C ARG A 96 -2.71 3.94 -10.82
N LEU A 97 -3.16 5.15 -10.51
CA LEU A 97 -4.56 5.35 -10.10
C LEU A 97 -5.54 5.04 -11.22
#